data_0e5d3d8c032298e88d8895e74e1eb053
#
_entry.id   0e5d3d8c032298e88d8895e74e1eb053
#
_cell.length_a   1.000
_cell.length_b   1.000
_cell.length_c   1.000
_cell.angle_alpha   90.00
_cell.angle_beta   90.00
_cell.angle_gamma   90.00
#
_symmetry.space_group_name_H-M   'P 1'
#
loop_
_entity.id
_entity.type
_entity.pdbx_description
1 polymer ?
#
loop_
_entity_poly.entity_id
_entity_poly.type
_entity_poly.pdbx_seq_one_letter_code
_entity_poly.pdbx_strand_id
1 'polypeptide(L)'
;MMWIVGGDVNQGHYQHDVWNSKDGRSWNHVNAQEPVPWGPRALHYTLVYHDRIWVIGGQTMPGFAPSEEVFYGDVWFSEDGVQWSQVIPQAPSWAPRGMIGGSAVHRDRMWILGGGTYDTPQTPSRNYYNDVWSSNNGIHWTLHTSRAPWAARQYHEVASFDDRLWVLEGFSGSNRNDVWYSEDGVNWYEMEDTPWAPRHAASVFVYDNALWVVAGNNMKPDVWKLVRGQ
;
A
#
# COMPACT_ATOMS: atom_id res chain seq x y z
N MET A 1 17.99 4.91 4.85
CA MET A 1 18.13 4.05 3.66
C MET A 1 16.81 4.09 2.90
N MET A 2 16.83 4.31 1.58
CA MET A 2 15.69 4.19 0.69
C MET A 2 15.71 2.80 0.05
N TRP A 3 14.54 2.25 -0.26
CA TRP A 3 14.40 0.93 -0.84
C TRP A 3 13.44 0.95 -2.03
N ILE A 4 13.76 0.16 -3.07
CA ILE A 4 12.84 -0.23 -4.14
C ILE A 4 12.74 -1.75 -4.07
N VAL A 5 11.52 -2.27 -4.05
CA VAL A 5 11.25 -3.69 -3.84
C VAL A 5 10.25 -4.17 -4.87
N GLY A 6 10.70 -4.96 -5.83
CA GLY A 6 9.86 -5.52 -6.89
C GLY A 6 9.08 -4.49 -7.69
N GLY A 7 7.93 -4.87 -8.17
CA GLY A 7 7.01 -4.02 -8.94
C GLY A 7 6.81 -4.50 -10.37
N ASP A 8 6.27 -3.64 -11.22
CA ASP A 8 6.00 -3.92 -12.63
C ASP A 8 6.63 -2.85 -13.51
N VAL A 9 7.54 -3.23 -14.38
CA VAL A 9 8.23 -2.29 -15.28
C VAL A 9 7.49 -2.07 -16.59
N ASN A 10 6.57 -2.93 -16.97
CA ASN A 10 5.77 -2.79 -18.19
C ASN A 10 4.69 -3.86 -18.26
N GLN A 11 3.57 -3.62 -17.65
CA GLN A 11 2.35 -4.44 -17.68
C GLN A 11 2.62 -5.96 -17.85
N GLY A 12 3.08 -6.60 -16.77
CA GLY A 12 3.35 -8.02 -16.74
C GLY A 12 4.81 -8.42 -16.75
N HIS A 13 5.72 -7.48 -16.71
CA HIS A 13 7.14 -7.73 -16.45
C HIS A 13 7.42 -7.54 -14.96
N TYR A 14 6.85 -8.40 -14.15
CA TYR A 14 6.97 -8.34 -12.71
C TYR A 14 8.40 -8.58 -12.26
N GLN A 15 8.84 -7.72 -11.38
CA GLN A 15 10.18 -7.76 -10.81
C GLN A 15 10.17 -8.44 -9.44
N HIS A 16 11.32 -8.98 -9.06
CA HIS A 16 11.60 -9.54 -7.76
C HIS A 16 12.98 -9.10 -7.25
N ASP A 17 13.43 -7.97 -7.76
CA ASP A 17 14.67 -7.33 -7.38
C ASP A 17 14.48 -6.40 -6.18
N VAL A 18 15.56 -6.20 -5.45
CA VAL A 18 15.60 -5.30 -4.31
C VAL A 18 16.80 -4.37 -4.46
N TRP A 19 16.52 -3.09 -4.37
CA TRP A 19 17.52 -2.04 -4.48
C TRP A 19 17.51 -1.15 -3.26
N ASN A 20 18.66 -0.64 -2.89
CA ASN A 20 18.75 0.38 -1.86
C ASN A 20 19.62 1.57 -2.26
N SER A 21 19.39 2.70 -1.59
CA SER A 21 20.16 3.92 -1.77
C SER A 21 20.23 4.73 -0.48
N LYS A 22 21.34 5.41 -0.27
CA LYS A 22 21.51 6.38 0.83
C LYS A 22 21.17 7.81 0.40
N ASP A 23 21.30 8.12 -0.88
CA ASP A 23 21.26 9.47 -1.44
C ASP A 23 20.20 9.66 -2.53
N GLY A 24 19.51 8.58 -2.94
CA GLY A 24 18.53 8.58 -4.04
C GLY A 24 19.14 8.70 -5.44
N ARG A 25 20.48 8.70 -5.56
CA ARG A 25 21.21 8.82 -6.82
C ARG A 25 21.96 7.55 -7.16
N SER A 26 22.71 7.03 -6.20
CA SER A 26 23.47 5.79 -6.32
C SER A 26 22.65 4.64 -5.74
N TRP A 27 22.29 3.68 -6.59
CA TRP A 27 21.47 2.53 -6.20
C TRP A 27 22.29 1.24 -6.23
N ASN A 28 22.14 0.44 -5.21
CA ASN A 28 22.78 -0.85 -5.08
C ASN A 28 21.72 -1.95 -5.21
N HIS A 29 21.95 -2.90 -6.15
CA HIS A 29 21.13 -4.10 -6.32
C HIS A 29 21.54 -5.13 -5.27
N VAL A 30 20.77 -5.26 -4.19
CA VAL A 30 21.19 -6.04 -3.02
C VAL A 30 21.01 -7.54 -3.19
N ASN A 31 20.07 -7.99 -4.01
CA ASN A 31 19.81 -9.41 -4.28
C ASN A 31 20.24 -9.88 -5.67
N ALA A 32 21.27 -9.26 -6.27
CA ALA A 32 21.71 -9.54 -7.64
C ALA A 32 22.12 -11.01 -7.90
N GLN A 33 22.48 -11.75 -6.85
CA GLN A 33 22.96 -13.14 -6.95
C GLN A 33 21.86 -14.17 -6.68
N GLU A 34 20.80 -13.79 -5.96
CA GLU A 34 19.74 -14.70 -5.52
C GLU A 34 18.35 -14.08 -5.71
N PRO A 35 17.41 -14.81 -6.33
CA PRO A 35 16.05 -14.34 -6.41
C PRO A 35 15.40 -14.32 -5.03
N VAL A 36 14.51 -13.34 -4.80
CA VAL A 36 13.74 -13.31 -3.56
C VAL A 36 12.70 -14.43 -3.51
N PRO A 37 12.47 -15.06 -2.35
CA PRO A 37 11.59 -16.22 -2.23
C PRO A 37 10.10 -15.87 -2.38
N TRP A 38 9.71 -14.61 -2.22
CA TRP A 38 8.33 -14.18 -2.41
C TRP A 38 7.91 -14.05 -3.89
N GLY A 39 8.85 -14.19 -4.82
CA GLY A 39 8.62 -14.24 -6.26
C GLY A 39 8.20 -12.91 -6.90
N PRO A 40 8.19 -12.86 -8.25
CA PRO A 40 7.79 -11.66 -8.98
C PRO A 40 6.30 -11.40 -8.79
N ARG A 41 5.96 -10.16 -8.40
CA ARG A 41 4.58 -9.70 -8.21
C ARG A 41 4.49 -8.19 -8.28
N ALA A 42 3.28 -7.70 -8.51
CA ALA A 42 2.98 -6.28 -8.45
C ALA A 42 1.92 -5.99 -7.36
N LEU A 43 1.71 -4.71 -7.06
CA LEU A 43 0.64 -4.24 -6.20
C LEU A 43 0.71 -4.78 -4.75
N HIS A 44 1.90 -5.19 -4.32
CA HIS A 44 2.18 -5.55 -2.93
C HIS A 44 2.45 -4.29 -2.10
N TYR A 45 2.23 -4.37 -0.80
CA TYR A 45 2.68 -3.34 0.12
C TYR A 45 4.12 -3.59 0.54
N THR A 46 4.87 -2.51 0.64
CA THR A 46 6.20 -2.50 1.24
C THR A 46 6.22 -1.49 2.38
N LEU A 47 6.59 -1.95 3.55
CA LEU A 47 6.70 -1.14 4.76
C LEU A 47 8.07 -1.34 5.40
N VAL A 48 8.57 -0.30 6.07
CA VAL A 48 9.69 -0.43 7.01
C VAL A 48 9.10 -0.35 8.42
N TYR A 49 9.29 -1.44 9.18
CA TYR A 49 8.78 -1.54 10.55
C TYR A 49 9.71 -2.42 11.39
N HIS A 50 10.11 -1.93 12.56
CA HIS A 50 11.07 -2.56 13.49
C HIS A 50 12.37 -3.00 12.77
N ASP A 51 13.00 -2.05 12.06
CA ASP A 51 14.24 -2.24 11.29
C ASP A 51 14.17 -3.35 10.22
N ARG A 52 12.97 -3.72 9.80
CA ARG A 52 12.72 -4.73 8.77
C ARG A 52 11.95 -4.12 7.60
N ILE A 53 12.26 -4.63 6.42
CA ILE A 53 11.47 -4.42 5.21
C ILE A 53 10.39 -5.50 5.18
N TRP A 54 9.14 -5.11 5.03
CA TRP A 54 8.00 -6.03 4.93
C TRP A 54 7.43 -5.98 3.53
N VAL A 55 7.12 -7.17 2.97
CA VAL A 55 6.37 -7.35 1.72
C VAL A 55 5.08 -8.09 2.05
N ILE A 56 3.95 -7.50 1.68
CA ILE A 56 2.63 -7.96 2.09
C ILE A 56 1.72 -8.05 0.87
N GLY A 57 1.17 -9.23 0.60
CA GLY A 57 0.19 -9.46 -0.45
C GLY A 57 0.71 -9.18 -1.87
N GLY A 58 -0.12 -8.63 -2.72
CA GLY A 58 0.16 -8.40 -4.13
C GLY A 58 -0.58 -9.38 -5.04
N GLN A 59 -0.38 -9.25 -6.34
CA GLN A 59 -0.96 -10.18 -7.31
C GLN A 59 -0.10 -10.35 -8.56
N THR A 60 -0.36 -11.42 -9.29
CA THR A 60 0.06 -11.62 -10.69
C THR A 60 -1.17 -11.58 -11.59
N MET A 61 -1.02 -11.06 -12.80
CA MET A 61 -2.11 -10.89 -13.77
C MET A 61 -1.75 -11.57 -15.09
N PRO A 62 -2.32 -12.75 -15.39
CA PRO A 62 -1.90 -13.57 -16.53
C PRO A 62 -2.14 -12.92 -17.90
N GLY A 63 -3.03 -11.97 -18.01
CA GLY A 63 -3.21 -11.19 -19.24
C GLY A 63 -2.00 -10.33 -19.64
N PHE A 64 -1.09 -10.11 -18.70
CA PHE A 64 0.08 -9.25 -18.85
C PHE A 64 1.41 -9.95 -18.58
N ALA A 65 1.38 -11.13 -17.99
CA ALA A 65 2.58 -11.92 -17.69
C ALA A 65 2.35 -13.40 -18.02
N PRO A 66 3.42 -14.16 -18.33
CA PRO A 66 3.33 -15.61 -18.52
C PRO A 66 3.22 -16.34 -17.17
N SER A 67 2.33 -15.90 -16.29
CA SER A 67 2.12 -16.46 -14.96
C SER A 67 0.64 -16.63 -14.71
N GLU A 68 0.30 -17.60 -13.87
CA GLU A 68 -1.07 -17.78 -13.41
C GLU A 68 -1.54 -16.59 -12.58
N GLU A 69 -2.85 -16.36 -12.55
CA GLU A 69 -3.44 -15.37 -11.66
C GLU A 69 -3.31 -15.84 -10.21
N VAL A 70 -2.64 -15.05 -9.41
CA VAL A 70 -2.50 -15.29 -7.97
C VAL A 70 -2.78 -14.00 -7.22
N PHE A 71 -3.67 -14.09 -6.23
CA PHE A 71 -3.83 -13.08 -5.19
C PHE A 71 -3.11 -13.57 -3.93
N TYR A 72 -2.09 -12.83 -3.53
CA TYR A 72 -1.26 -13.22 -2.41
C TYR A 72 -1.87 -12.79 -1.08
N GLY A 73 -1.80 -13.67 -0.09
CA GLY A 73 -2.15 -13.41 1.31
C GLY A 73 -0.97 -13.64 2.25
N ASP A 74 0.22 -13.71 1.69
CA ASP A 74 1.45 -13.96 2.41
C ASP A 74 2.09 -12.66 2.93
N VAL A 75 2.94 -12.83 3.92
CA VAL A 75 3.71 -11.76 4.54
C VAL A 75 5.16 -12.21 4.63
N TRP A 76 6.07 -11.35 4.21
CA TRP A 76 7.50 -11.59 4.24
C TRP A 76 8.21 -10.42 4.90
N PHE A 77 9.35 -10.70 5.54
CA PHE A 77 10.22 -9.64 6.02
C PHE A 77 11.69 -9.96 5.77
N SER A 78 12.49 -8.91 5.73
CA SER A 78 13.95 -8.97 5.64
C SER A 78 14.57 -7.84 6.46
N GLU A 79 15.75 -8.09 7.05
CA GLU A 79 16.54 -7.06 7.73
C GLU A 79 17.56 -6.40 6.79
N ASP A 80 17.89 -7.06 5.69
CA ASP A 80 18.97 -6.65 4.76
C ASP A 80 18.55 -6.55 3.29
N GLY A 81 17.32 -6.98 2.95
CA GLY A 81 16.80 -7.05 1.59
C GLY A 81 17.29 -8.28 0.80
N VAL A 82 18.13 -9.14 1.39
CA VAL A 82 18.68 -10.34 0.77
C VAL A 82 18.07 -11.61 1.36
N GLN A 83 18.14 -11.73 2.69
CA GLN A 83 17.57 -12.87 3.40
C GLN A 83 16.15 -12.57 3.81
N TRP A 84 15.20 -13.37 3.34
CA TRP A 84 13.76 -13.18 3.58
C TRP A 84 13.17 -14.34 4.38
N SER A 85 12.32 -14.00 5.32
CA SER A 85 11.56 -14.95 6.13
C SER A 85 10.07 -14.76 5.88
N GLN A 86 9.38 -15.87 5.60
CA GLN A 86 7.94 -15.86 5.49
C GLN A 86 7.29 -15.88 6.87
N VAL A 87 6.27 -15.05 7.01
CA VAL A 87 5.35 -15.08 8.15
C VAL A 87 4.00 -15.52 7.63
N ILE A 88 3.41 -16.53 8.26
CA ILE A 88 2.10 -17.02 7.89
C ILE A 88 1.06 -16.36 8.80
N PRO A 89 0.22 -15.45 8.27
CA PRO A 89 -0.85 -14.85 9.04
C PRO A 89 -1.80 -15.91 9.60
N GLN A 90 -2.12 -15.79 10.88
CA GLN A 90 -3.12 -16.67 11.52
C GLN A 90 -4.52 -16.06 11.41
N ALA A 91 -5.52 -16.91 11.25
CA ALA A 91 -6.91 -16.47 11.17
C ALA A 91 -7.41 -15.90 12.53
N PRO A 92 -8.20 -14.82 12.54
CA PRO A 92 -8.68 -14.11 11.36
C PRO A 92 -7.59 -13.22 10.75
N SER A 93 -7.56 -13.13 9.42
CA SER A 93 -6.70 -12.20 8.70
C SER A 93 -7.42 -11.65 7.46
N TRP A 94 -6.84 -10.63 6.84
CA TRP A 94 -7.37 -10.02 5.62
C TRP A 94 -7.38 -11.02 4.44
N ALA A 95 -8.35 -10.85 3.53
CA ALA A 95 -8.45 -11.69 2.33
C ALA A 95 -7.27 -11.41 1.38
N PRO A 96 -6.69 -12.46 0.74
CA PRO A 96 -5.68 -12.28 -0.29
C PRO A 96 -6.12 -11.28 -1.36
N ARG A 97 -5.26 -10.32 -1.69
CA ARG A 97 -5.59 -9.24 -2.61
C ARG A 97 -4.34 -8.63 -3.24
N GLY A 98 -4.50 -8.09 -4.45
CA GLY A 98 -3.54 -7.17 -5.03
C GLY A 98 -3.68 -5.84 -4.32
N MET A 99 -2.95 -5.62 -3.30
CA MET A 99 -2.96 -4.51 -2.34
C MET A 99 -2.91 -3.13 -3.00
N ILE A 100 -3.81 -2.86 -3.94
CA ILE A 100 -3.94 -1.57 -4.62
C ILE A 100 -4.62 -0.58 -3.67
N GLY A 101 -3.86 -0.11 -2.73
CA GLY A 101 -4.34 0.79 -1.70
C GLY A 101 -3.26 1.09 -0.69
N GLY A 102 -3.60 1.82 0.34
CA GLY A 102 -2.63 2.33 1.27
C GLY A 102 -2.30 1.38 2.43
N SER A 103 -1.05 1.45 2.85
CA SER A 103 -0.58 0.91 4.11
C SER A 103 0.25 1.95 4.84
N ALA A 104 0.32 1.83 6.15
CA ALA A 104 1.12 2.73 6.97
C ALA A 104 1.68 2.01 8.20
N VAL A 105 2.72 2.59 8.79
CA VAL A 105 3.11 2.31 10.16
C VAL A 105 2.56 3.43 11.05
N HIS A 106 1.75 3.06 12.04
CA HIS A 106 1.14 4.00 12.96
C HIS A 106 1.03 3.39 14.34
N ARG A 107 1.37 4.14 15.38
CA ARG A 107 1.33 3.72 16.80
C ARG A 107 1.90 2.31 17.00
N ASP A 108 3.12 2.12 16.51
CA ASP A 108 3.87 0.86 16.60
C ASP A 108 3.13 -0.37 16.02
N ARG A 109 2.42 -0.19 14.93
CA ARG A 109 1.74 -1.26 14.19
C ARG A 109 1.80 -1.02 12.69
N MET A 110 1.84 -2.10 11.93
CA MET A 110 1.58 -2.09 10.49
C MET A 110 0.07 -2.08 10.26
N TRP A 111 -0.38 -1.25 9.34
CA TRP A 111 -1.81 -1.10 9.02
C TRP A 111 -2.06 -1.39 7.55
N ILE A 112 -3.17 -2.07 7.27
CA ILE A 112 -3.72 -2.32 5.94
C ILE A 112 -5.14 -1.77 5.93
N LEU A 113 -5.42 -0.89 4.97
CA LEU A 113 -6.70 -0.22 4.85
C LEU A 113 -7.24 -0.40 3.44
N GLY A 114 -8.34 -1.15 3.29
CA GLY A 114 -8.99 -1.35 2.00
C GLY A 114 -8.14 -2.03 0.95
N GLY A 115 -8.10 -1.48 -0.25
CA GLY A 115 -7.46 -2.09 -1.41
C GLY A 115 -8.44 -2.95 -2.20
N GLY A 116 -7.93 -3.88 -3.00
CA GLY A 116 -8.82 -4.69 -3.81
C GLY A 116 -8.11 -5.70 -4.69
N THR A 117 -8.83 -6.19 -5.68
CA THR A 117 -8.30 -7.05 -6.73
C THR A 117 -8.40 -6.34 -8.07
N TYR A 118 -7.41 -6.53 -8.93
CA TYR A 118 -7.50 -6.08 -10.29
C TYR A 118 -8.33 -7.08 -11.11
N ASP A 119 -9.11 -6.58 -12.08
CA ASP A 119 -9.84 -7.44 -12.99
C ASP A 119 -8.90 -8.12 -14.00
N THR A 120 -9.14 -9.39 -14.21
CA THR A 120 -8.41 -10.22 -15.16
C THR A 120 -9.41 -11.01 -16.01
N PRO A 121 -8.98 -11.64 -17.11
CA PRO A 121 -9.87 -12.52 -17.87
C PRO A 121 -10.48 -13.66 -17.05
N GLN A 122 -9.80 -14.14 -16.02
CA GLN A 122 -10.28 -15.20 -15.11
C GLN A 122 -11.19 -14.65 -14.01
N THR A 123 -10.93 -13.43 -13.59
CA THR A 123 -11.72 -12.73 -12.55
C THR A 123 -12.15 -11.38 -13.09
N PRO A 124 -13.24 -11.33 -13.91
CA PRO A 124 -13.62 -10.13 -14.67
C PRO A 124 -14.29 -9.04 -13.84
N SER A 125 -14.37 -9.22 -12.53
CA SER A 125 -14.92 -8.22 -11.61
C SER A 125 -13.91 -7.82 -10.56
N ARG A 126 -13.73 -6.52 -10.36
CA ARG A 126 -12.91 -5.97 -9.28
C ARG A 126 -13.63 -6.11 -7.95
N ASN A 127 -12.89 -6.52 -6.94
CA ASN A 127 -13.33 -6.38 -5.55
C ASN A 127 -12.71 -5.11 -4.96
N TYR A 128 -13.51 -4.36 -4.24
CA TYR A 128 -13.06 -3.21 -3.46
C TYR A 128 -13.31 -3.48 -1.99
N TYR A 129 -12.36 -3.11 -1.17
CA TYR A 129 -12.43 -3.27 0.28
C TYR A 129 -12.38 -1.91 0.99
N ASN A 130 -12.92 -1.87 2.18
CA ASN A 130 -12.83 -0.77 3.15
C ASN A 130 -12.69 -1.30 4.58
N ASP A 131 -12.15 -2.51 4.70
CA ASP A 131 -11.76 -3.09 5.97
C ASP A 131 -10.46 -2.45 6.48
N VAL A 132 -10.28 -2.47 7.78
CA VAL A 132 -9.10 -1.90 8.44
C VAL A 132 -8.50 -2.94 9.36
N TRP A 133 -7.25 -3.27 9.09
CA TRP A 133 -6.50 -4.27 9.82
C TRP A 133 -5.18 -3.69 10.35
N SER A 134 -4.72 -4.20 11.48
CA SER A 134 -3.37 -3.92 11.95
C SER A 134 -2.69 -5.12 12.58
N SER A 135 -1.36 -5.11 12.55
CA SER A 135 -0.51 -6.10 13.21
C SER A 135 0.76 -5.47 13.73
N ASN A 136 1.27 -5.99 14.85
CA ASN A 136 2.60 -5.63 15.36
C ASN A 136 3.67 -6.72 15.08
N ASN A 137 3.30 -7.81 14.41
CA ASN A 137 4.23 -8.92 14.18
C ASN A 137 4.01 -9.64 12.83
N GLY A 138 3.02 -9.22 12.03
CA GLY A 138 2.65 -9.86 10.77
C GLY A 138 1.92 -11.20 10.89
N ILE A 139 1.91 -11.81 12.09
CA ILE A 139 1.27 -13.11 12.36
C ILE A 139 -0.18 -12.91 12.78
N HIS A 140 -0.40 -12.10 13.79
CA HIS A 140 -1.72 -11.82 14.35
C HIS A 140 -2.22 -10.48 13.86
N TRP A 141 -3.31 -10.52 13.10
CA TRP A 141 -3.95 -9.35 12.55
C TRP A 141 -5.23 -9.03 13.33
N THR A 142 -5.38 -7.80 13.75
CA THR A 142 -6.57 -7.29 14.42
C THR A 142 -7.44 -6.60 13.39
N LEU A 143 -8.69 -7.04 13.25
CA LEU A 143 -9.72 -6.33 12.49
C LEU A 143 -10.28 -5.20 13.35
N HIS A 144 -10.08 -3.96 12.95
CA HIS A 144 -10.64 -2.78 13.61
C HIS A 144 -12.05 -2.50 13.14
N THR A 145 -12.27 -2.58 11.83
CA THR A 145 -13.59 -2.53 11.23
C THR A 145 -13.61 -3.33 9.92
N SER A 146 -14.69 -4.07 9.70
CA SER A 146 -14.92 -4.77 8.43
C SER A 146 -15.50 -3.85 7.34
N ARG A 147 -15.96 -2.66 7.73
CA ARG A 147 -16.61 -1.70 6.86
C ARG A 147 -16.44 -0.28 7.44
N ALA A 148 -15.36 0.38 7.04
CA ALA A 148 -15.17 1.80 7.35
C ALA A 148 -16.23 2.66 6.62
N PRO A 149 -16.51 3.89 7.08
CA PRO A 149 -17.56 4.74 6.49
C PRO A 149 -17.20 5.26 5.09
N TRP A 150 -15.92 5.30 4.73
CA TRP A 150 -15.49 5.65 3.38
C TRP A 150 -15.81 4.54 2.38
N ALA A 151 -16.05 4.91 1.11
CA ALA A 151 -16.37 3.94 0.06
C ALA A 151 -15.24 2.92 -0.12
N ALA A 152 -15.59 1.64 -0.25
CA ALA A 152 -14.63 0.60 -0.60
C ALA A 152 -13.92 0.97 -1.90
N ARG A 153 -12.58 0.95 -1.91
CA ARG A 153 -11.77 1.56 -2.97
C ARG A 153 -10.38 0.93 -3.09
N GLN A 154 -9.75 1.20 -4.21
CA GLN A 154 -8.35 0.92 -4.46
C GLN A 154 -7.64 2.17 -5.03
N TYR A 155 -6.31 2.13 -5.17
CA TYR A 155 -5.46 3.26 -5.58
C TYR A 155 -5.62 4.51 -4.70
N HIS A 156 -6.07 4.32 -3.48
CA HIS A 156 -6.07 5.36 -2.46
C HIS A 156 -4.74 5.37 -1.73
N GLU A 157 -4.42 6.50 -1.17
CA GLU A 157 -3.21 6.65 -0.38
C GLU A 157 -3.54 6.60 1.12
N VAL A 158 -2.59 6.08 1.88
CA VAL A 158 -2.67 6.04 3.35
C VAL A 158 -1.41 6.65 3.92
N ALA A 159 -1.58 7.45 4.94
CA ALA A 159 -0.46 8.06 5.67
C ALA A 159 -0.70 8.01 7.18
N SER A 160 0.40 8.06 7.92
CA SER A 160 0.39 8.36 9.35
C SER A 160 0.95 9.77 9.55
N PHE A 161 0.10 10.68 9.97
CA PHE A 161 0.47 12.08 10.18
C PHE A 161 -0.35 12.68 11.32
N ASP A 162 0.28 13.49 12.17
CA ASP A 162 -0.34 14.18 13.30
C ASP A 162 -1.10 13.22 14.24
N ASP A 163 -0.45 12.09 14.58
CA ASP A 163 -0.98 10.99 15.39
C ASP A 163 -2.30 10.39 14.89
N ARG A 164 -2.54 10.48 13.58
CA ARG A 164 -3.73 9.95 12.89
C ARG A 164 -3.34 9.11 11.68
N LEU A 165 -4.19 8.14 11.38
CA LEU A 165 -4.25 7.48 10.09
C LEU A 165 -5.08 8.33 9.14
N TRP A 166 -4.61 8.46 7.91
CA TRP A 166 -5.28 9.20 6.85
C TRP A 166 -5.55 8.28 5.68
N VAL A 167 -6.74 8.39 5.09
CA VAL A 167 -7.14 7.76 3.82
C VAL A 167 -7.52 8.88 2.86
N LEU A 168 -6.86 8.92 1.72
CA LEU A 168 -6.99 10.00 0.76
C LEU A 168 -7.36 9.45 -0.61
N GLU A 169 -8.32 10.09 -1.29
CA GLU A 169 -8.57 9.87 -2.71
C GLU A 169 -8.94 8.43 -3.08
N GLY A 170 -8.51 7.98 -4.28
CA GLY A 170 -8.66 6.62 -4.74
C GLY A 170 -9.73 6.43 -5.79
N PHE A 171 -9.98 5.15 -6.11
CA PHE A 171 -10.93 4.75 -7.14
C PHE A 171 -11.94 3.73 -6.60
N SER A 172 -13.23 3.99 -6.82
CA SER A 172 -14.34 3.12 -6.46
C SER A 172 -15.40 3.09 -7.57
N GLY A 173 -14.97 2.76 -8.81
CA GLY A 173 -15.77 2.94 -10.01
C GLY A 173 -15.65 4.36 -10.61
N SER A 174 -15.26 5.34 -9.80
CA SER A 174 -14.88 6.69 -10.21
C SER A 174 -13.81 7.22 -9.26
N ASN A 175 -13.09 8.26 -9.71
CA ASN A 175 -12.10 8.93 -8.87
C ASN A 175 -12.77 9.61 -7.68
N ARG A 176 -12.06 9.63 -6.56
CA ARG A 176 -12.47 10.28 -5.32
C ARG A 176 -11.55 11.45 -4.98
N ASN A 177 -12.04 12.38 -4.17
CA ASN A 177 -11.25 13.46 -3.58
C ASN A 177 -11.50 13.61 -2.07
N ASP A 178 -12.30 12.71 -1.50
CA ASP A 178 -12.55 12.71 -0.06
C ASP A 178 -11.30 12.33 0.73
N VAL A 179 -11.20 12.87 1.90
CA VAL A 179 -10.13 12.60 2.85
C VAL A 179 -10.75 12.22 4.19
N TRP A 180 -10.27 11.13 4.74
CA TRP A 180 -10.74 10.60 6.02
C TRP A 180 -9.57 10.44 6.96
N TYR A 181 -9.82 10.64 8.26
CA TYR A 181 -8.82 10.40 9.28
C TYR A 181 -9.41 9.65 10.48
N SER A 182 -8.53 8.96 11.19
CA SER A 182 -8.85 8.22 12.41
C SER A 182 -7.65 8.19 13.35
N GLU A 183 -7.90 8.23 14.65
CA GLU A 183 -6.86 8.05 15.67
C GLU A 183 -6.69 6.58 16.09
N ASP A 184 -7.71 5.75 15.87
CA ASP A 184 -7.80 4.38 16.40
C ASP A 184 -8.06 3.30 15.34
N GLY A 185 -8.31 3.70 14.08
CA GLY A 185 -8.68 2.80 12.98
C GLY A 185 -10.13 2.30 13.03
N VAL A 186 -10.93 2.73 14.01
CA VAL A 186 -12.34 2.36 14.22
C VAL A 186 -13.25 3.53 13.93
N ASN A 187 -12.98 4.66 14.56
CA ASN A 187 -13.75 5.89 14.42
C ASN A 187 -13.12 6.76 13.34
N TRP A 188 -13.86 7.01 12.25
CA TRP A 188 -13.39 7.74 11.09
C TRP A 188 -14.17 9.03 10.90
N TYR A 189 -13.49 10.10 10.54
CA TYR A 189 -14.03 11.42 10.31
C TYR A 189 -13.65 11.90 8.93
N GLU A 190 -14.61 12.39 8.18
CA GLU A 190 -14.37 13.02 6.89
C GLU A 190 -13.85 14.45 7.08
N MET A 191 -12.82 14.81 6.33
CA MET A 191 -12.36 16.18 6.23
C MET A 191 -13.18 16.89 5.16
N GLU A 192 -13.92 17.91 5.53
CA GLU A 192 -14.70 18.72 4.60
C GLU A 192 -13.80 19.58 3.70
N ASP A 193 -14.31 19.93 2.53
CA ASP A 193 -13.74 20.94 1.61
C ASP A 193 -12.31 20.64 1.12
N THR A 194 -12.06 19.42 0.66
CA THR A 194 -10.79 19.10 -0.01
C THR A 194 -10.64 19.91 -1.30
N PRO A 195 -9.54 20.65 -1.49
CA PRO A 195 -9.45 21.65 -2.56
C PRO A 195 -9.11 21.08 -3.94
N TRP A 196 -8.75 19.81 -4.03
CA TRP A 196 -8.32 19.19 -5.29
C TRP A 196 -9.44 18.43 -5.99
N ALA A 197 -9.28 18.29 -7.32
CA ALA A 197 -10.20 17.48 -8.14
C ALA A 197 -10.03 15.98 -7.84
N PRO A 198 -11.11 15.16 -8.01
CA PRO A 198 -11.06 13.72 -7.82
C PRO A 198 -9.92 13.05 -8.59
N ARG A 199 -9.19 12.18 -7.93
CA ARG A 199 -8.01 11.47 -8.45
C ARG A 199 -7.76 10.15 -7.73
N HIS A 200 -6.84 9.35 -8.26
CA HIS A 200 -6.25 8.19 -7.59
C HIS A 200 -4.76 8.11 -7.93
N ALA A 201 -4.04 7.27 -7.22
CA ALA A 201 -2.60 7.06 -7.43
C ALA A 201 -1.81 8.38 -7.40
N ALA A 202 -2.13 9.28 -6.49
CA ALA A 202 -1.29 10.42 -6.19
C ALA A 202 -0.05 9.98 -5.42
N SER A 203 0.99 10.79 -5.40
CA SER A 203 2.09 10.58 -4.48
C SER A 203 1.77 11.29 -3.16
N VAL A 204 1.62 10.52 -2.09
CA VAL A 204 1.34 11.05 -0.74
C VAL A 204 2.49 10.71 0.18
N PHE A 205 2.99 11.69 0.90
CA PHE A 205 4.10 11.52 1.84
C PHE A 205 4.10 12.58 2.93
N VAL A 206 4.75 12.27 4.04
CA VAL A 206 4.96 13.20 5.15
C VAL A 206 6.37 13.78 5.04
N TYR A 207 6.46 15.08 4.97
CA TYR A 207 7.72 15.80 4.91
C TYR A 207 7.57 17.18 5.54
N ASP A 208 8.60 17.63 6.26
CA ASP A 208 8.67 18.94 6.90
C ASP A 208 7.39 19.29 7.70
N ASN A 209 6.98 18.34 8.55
CA ASN A 209 5.82 18.45 9.44
C ASN A 209 4.49 18.75 8.70
N ALA A 210 4.37 18.28 7.46
CA ALA A 210 3.16 18.37 6.65
C ALA A 210 2.91 17.05 5.90
N LEU A 211 1.64 16.79 5.60
CA LEU A 211 1.20 15.73 4.70
C LEU A 211 1.03 16.34 3.30
N TRP A 212 1.77 15.79 2.34
CA TRP A 212 1.80 16.28 0.97
C TRP A 212 1.02 15.34 0.05
N VAL A 213 0.30 15.94 -0.90
CA VAL A 213 -0.42 15.27 -1.99
C VAL A 213 0.06 15.85 -3.30
N VAL A 214 0.57 15.02 -4.19
CA VAL A 214 1.23 15.47 -5.43
C VAL A 214 0.67 14.73 -6.63
N ALA A 215 0.22 15.46 -7.63
CA ALA A 215 -0.23 14.95 -8.93
C ALA A 215 -1.34 13.89 -8.81
N GLY A 216 -1.21 12.77 -9.51
CA GLY A 216 -2.17 11.67 -9.59
C GLY A 216 -2.61 11.38 -11.02
N ASN A 217 -3.48 10.41 -11.20
CA ASN A 217 -3.95 9.94 -12.51
C ASN A 217 -4.72 10.99 -13.34
N ASN A 218 -5.21 12.07 -12.72
CA ASN A 218 -5.89 13.16 -13.42
C ASN A 218 -4.94 14.08 -14.20
N MET A 219 -3.63 13.78 -14.17
CA MET A 219 -2.57 14.49 -14.89
C MET A 219 -2.47 16.00 -14.55
N LYS A 220 -2.97 16.39 -13.38
CA LYS A 220 -2.82 17.77 -12.87
C LYS A 220 -1.46 17.90 -12.18
N PRO A 221 -0.64 18.89 -12.53
CA PRO A 221 0.66 19.12 -11.90
C PRO A 221 0.52 19.95 -10.61
N ASP A 222 -0.49 19.67 -9.82
CA ASP A 222 -0.76 20.40 -8.58
C ASP A 222 -0.09 19.71 -7.39
N VAL A 223 0.23 20.51 -6.40
CA VAL A 223 0.82 20.09 -5.14
C VAL A 223 0.04 20.72 -4.00
N TRP A 224 -0.40 19.90 -3.08
CA TRP A 224 -1.16 20.31 -1.91
C TRP A 224 -0.46 19.88 -0.64
N LYS A 225 -0.66 20.60 0.44
CA LYS A 225 -0.18 20.19 1.75
C LYS A 225 -1.21 20.46 2.83
N LEU A 226 -1.33 19.52 3.76
CA LEU A 226 -1.99 19.67 5.03
C LEU A 226 -0.93 19.93 6.11
N VAL A 227 -1.07 21.02 6.82
CA VAL A 227 -0.23 21.34 7.98
C VAL A 227 -1.02 21.08 9.26
N ARG A 228 -0.32 20.84 10.36
CA ARG A 228 -0.97 20.77 11.67
C ARG A 228 -1.75 22.05 11.91
N GLY A 229 -2.98 21.92 12.39
CA GLY A 229 -3.77 23.08 12.83
C GLY A 229 -3.04 23.83 13.93
N GLN A 230 -3.00 25.15 13.82
CA GLN A 230 -2.58 26.02 14.91
C GLN A 230 -3.67 26.10 15.96
#